data_9d6dbea337a39e43ea7ec8756cd3e96b
#
_entry.id   9d6dbea337a39e43ea7ec8756cd3e96b
#
_cell.length_a   1.000
_cell.length_b   1.000
_cell.length_c   1.000
_cell.angle_alpha   90.00
_cell.angle_beta   90.00
_cell.angle_gamma   90.00
#
_symmetry.space_group_name_H-M   'P 1'
#
loop_
_entity.id
_entity.type
_entity.pdbx_description
1 polymer ?
#
loop_
_entity_poly.entity_id
_entity_poly.type
_entity_poly.pdbx_seq_one_letter_code
_entity_poly.pdbx_strand_id
1 'polypeptide(L)'
;MAPTRTPVEQDKPQQVAQRLKLVDPETASKPIADALALLPLINVFRAMANAETLYPYFGKYMLQLFRPMELDKALERMIVLHVAKRSDCLYAWRQNVVVGHSVGVTDRQIAALETGDIKANCFSEAERIAFSFTNEVMDLIEATDATYVAVKKNFSDRAITEMLYVIGTYLLVVRVLRTGRVPLDDKPADSPQ
;
A
#
# COMPACT_ATOMS: atom_id res chain seq x y z
N MET A 1 -25.03 9.00 30.54
CA MET A 1 -24.31 7.79 30.97
C MET A 1 -23.89 7.02 29.70
N ALA A 2 -22.61 7.01 29.37
CA ALA A 2 -22.10 6.24 28.27
C ALA A 2 -21.91 4.77 28.71
N PRO A 3 -22.18 3.77 27.85
CA PRO A 3 -22.02 2.39 28.24
C PRO A 3 -20.52 2.05 28.36
N THR A 4 -20.14 1.56 29.52
CA THR A 4 -18.82 0.99 29.83
C THR A 4 -18.57 -0.23 28.94
N ARG A 5 -17.58 -0.14 28.05
CA ARG A 5 -17.11 -1.30 27.29
C ARG A 5 -16.36 -2.23 28.25
N THR A 6 -16.84 -3.46 28.36
CA THR A 6 -16.17 -4.57 29.02
C THR A 6 -14.81 -4.84 28.34
N PRO A 7 -13.73 -5.14 29.08
CA PRO A 7 -12.45 -5.56 28.47
C PRO A 7 -12.68 -6.84 27.65
N VAL A 8 -12.33 -6.78 26.37
CA VAL A 8 -12.35 -7.96 25.50
C VAL A 8 -11.21 -8.87 25.98
N GLU A 9 -11.59 -10.07 26.41
CA GLU A 9 -10.71 -11.19 26.71
C GLU A 9 -9.72 -11.36 25.54
N GLN A 10 -8.41 -11.47 25.86
CA GLN A 10 -7.35 -11.70 24.87
C GLN A 10 -7.49 -13.13 24.33
N ASP A 11 -8.38 -13.29 23.37
CA ASP A 11 -8.49 -14.52 22.59
C ASP A 11 -7.22 -14.70 21.75
N LYS A 12 -6.67 -15.92 21.80
CA LYS A 12 -5.65 -16.41 20.86
C LYS A 12 -6.06 -16.03 19.45
N PRO A 13 -5.12 -15.68 18.54
CA PRO A 13 -5.47 -15.28 17.20
C PRO A 13 -6.29 -16.39 16.53
N GLN A 14 -7.62 -16.27 16.56
CA GLN A 14 -8.47 -17.09 15.72
C GLN A 14 -7.97 -16.86 14.29
N GLN A 15 -7.57 -17.95 13.62
CA GLN A 15 -7.32 -17.91 12.18
C GLN A 15 -8.61 -17.48 11.50
N VAL A 16 -8.70 -16.19 11.24
CA VAL A 16 -9.89 -15.60 10.63
C VAL A 16 -9.98 -16.12 9.21
N ALA A 17 -10.99 -16.94 8.92
CA ALA A 17 -11.12 -17.64 7.64
C ALA A 17 -11.01 -16.68 6.45
N GLN A 18 -10.19 -17.06 5.48
CA GLN A 18 -10.06 -16.38 4.18
C GLN A 18 -11.45 -16.25 3.51
N ARG A 19 -11.71 -15.09 2.90
CA ARG A 19 -13.00 -14.82 2.22
C ARG A 19 -12.89 -14.84 0.70
N LEU A 20 -11.82 -14.27 0.14
CA LEU A 20 -11.59 -14.32 -1.30
C LEU A 20 -10.70 -15.53 -1.63
N LYS A 21 -11.08 -16.28 -2.65
CA LYS A 21 -10.25 -17.36 -3.18
C LYS A 21 -8.96 -16.75 -3.78
N LEU A 22 -7.88 -17.50 -3.69
CA LEU A 22 -6.65 -17.19 -4.42
C LEU A 22 -6.72 -17.91 -5.77
N VAL A 23 -6.75 -17.15 -6.85
CA VAL A 23 -6.74 -17.70 -8.20
C VAL A 23 -5.47 -18.51 -8.41
N ASP A 24 -5.62 -19.71 -8.95
CA ASP A 24 -4.53 -20.55 -9.34
C ASP A 24 -4.19 -20.28 -10.82
N PRO A 25 -2.97 -19.82 -11.15
CA PRO A 25 -2.60 -19.54 -12.53
C PRO A 25 -2.65 -20.77 -13.45
N GLU A 26 -2.52 -21.99 -12.91
CA GLU A 26 -2.57 -23.24 -13.70
C GLU A 26 -3.97 -23.56 -14.21
N THR A 27 -5.00 -23.11 -13.47
CA THR A 27 -6.41 -23.36 -13.81
C THR A 27 -7.16 -22.11 -14.29
N ALA A 28 -6.50 -20.94 -14.25
CA ALA A 28 -7.06 -19.68 -14.68
C ALA A 28 -7.22 -19.60 -16.20
N SER A 29 -8.12 -18.71 -16.67
CA SER A 29 -8.19 -18.38 -18.08
C SER A 29 -6.86 -17.77 -18.55
N LYS A 30 -6.53 -17.97 -19.84
CA LYS A 30 -5.26 -17.47 -20.40
C LYS A 30 -5.01 -15.98 -20.14
N PRO A 31 -5.98 -15.05 -20.29
CA PRO A 31 -5.75 -13.64 -19.99
C PRO A 31 -5.37 -13.39 -18.52
N ILE A 32 -5.91 -14.16 -17.58
CA ILE A 32 -5.59 -14.05 -16.15
C ILE A 32 -4.22 -14.65 -15.86
N ALA A 33 -3.90 -15.82 -16.40
CA ALA A 33 -2.60 -16.45 -16.23
C ALA A 33 -1.47 -15.56 -16.78
N ASP A 34 -1.65 -15.02 -17.99
CA ASP A 34 -0.70 -14.08 -18.61
C ASP A 34 -0.52 -12.81 -17.74
N ALA A 35 -1.59 -12.29 -17.16
CA ALA A 35 -1.52 -11.10 -16.30
C ALA A 35 -0.86 -11.38 -14.94
N LEU A 36 -1.10 -12.56 -14.35
CA LEU A 36 -0.42 -12.99 -13.12
C LEU A 36 1.08 -13.18 -13.34
N ALA A 37 1.50 -13.61 -14.53
CA ALA A 37 2.92 -13.77 -14.89
C ALA A 37 3.69 -12.45 -15.02
N LEU A 38 3.01 -11.29 -15.07
CA LEU A 38 3.65 -9.97 -15.13
C LEU A 38 4.24 -9.52 -13.80
N LEU A 39 3.77 -10.06 -12.70
CA LEU A 39 4.06 -9.64 -11.32
C LEU A 39 4.49 -10.85 -10.47
N PRO A 40 5.15 -10.65 -9.33
CA PRO A 40 5.42 -11.75 -8.41
C PRO A 40 4.14 -12.49 -8.02
N LEU A 41 4.18 -13.82 -8.03
CA LEU A 41 3.00 -14.65 -7.73
C LEU A 41 2.74 -14.69 -6.21
N ILE A 42 2.23 -13.58 -5.68
CA ILE A 42 1.87 -13.43 -4.27
C ILE A 42 0.35 -13.36 -4.09
N ASN A 43 -0.10 -13.64 -2.88
CA ASN A 43 -1.51 -13.83 -2.57
C ASN A 43 -2.39 -12.61 -2.88
N VAL A 44 -1.86 -11.38 -2.75
CA VAL A 44 -2.63 -10.18 -3.12
C VAL A 44 -3.02 -10.17 -4.58
N PHE A 45 -2.10 -10.49 -5.49
CA PHE A 45 -2.39 -10.51 -6.93
C PHE A 45 -3.31 -11.67 -7.30
N ARG A 46 -3.12 -12.83 -6.69
CA ARG A 46 -4.03 -13.99 -6.83
C ARG A 46 -5.44 -13.67 -6.35
N ALA A 47 -5.60 -12.94 -5.24
CA ALA A 47 -6.91 -12.50 -4.76
C ALA A 47 -7.56 -11.48 -5.69
N MET A 48 -6.77 -10.51 -6.21
CA MET A 48 -7.28 -9.49 -7.13
C MET A 48 -7.65 -10.07 -8.51
N ALA A 49 -7.03 -11.18 -8.91
CA ALA A 49 -7.29 -11.87 -10.17
C ALA A 49 -8.72 -12.47 -10.28
N ASN A 50 -9.48 -12.54 -9.17
CA ASN A 50 -10.91 -12.86 -9.23
C ASN A 50 -11.73 -11.86 -10.07
N ALA A 51 -11.23 -10.64 -10.28
CA ALA A 51 -11.85 -9.65 -11.15
C ALA A 51 -11.40 -9.86 -12.60
N GLU A 52 -11.87 -10.93 -13.25
CA GLU A 52 -11.36 -11.44 -14.52
C GLU A 52 -11.29 -10.41 -15.65
N THR A 53 -12.26 -9.49 -15.74
CA THR A 53 -12.29 -8.46 -16.77
C THR A 53 -11.37 -7.27 -16.47
N LEU A 54 -11.06 -7.02 -15.19
CA LEU A 54 -10.26 -5.86 -14.75
C LEU A 54 -8.80 -6.21 -14.54
N TYR A 55 -8.53 -7.41 -14.02
CA TYR A 55 -7.19 -7.77 -13.57
C TYR A 55 -6.12 -7.74 -14.67
N PRO A 56 -6.36 -8.14 -15.92
CA PRO A 56 -5.36 -8.05 -16.99
C PRO A 56 -4.86 -6.61 -17.25
N TYR A 57 -5.71 -5.62 -17.07
CA TYR A 57 -5.34 -4.21 -17.17
C TYR A 57 -4.69 -3.70 -15.89
N PHE A 58 -5.19 -4.13 -14.73
CA PHE A 58 -4.60 -3.80 -13.45
C PHE A 58 -3.17 -4.35 -13.30
N GLY A 59 -2.91 -5.59 -13.74
CA GLY A 59 -1.57 -6.17 -13.74
C GLY A 59 -0.58 -5.33 -14.56
N LYS A 60 -0.98 -4.90 -15.76
CA LYS A 60 -0.19 -3.99 -16.60
C LYS A 60 0.02 -2.62 -15.93
N TYR A 61 -1.01 -2.07 -15.31
CA TYR A 61 -0.95 -0.82 -14.57
C TYR A 61 0.03 -0.92 -13.39
N MET A 62 -0.05 -1.98 -12.59
CA MET A 62 0.87 -2.23 -11.48
C MET A 62 2.32 -2.33 -11.94
N LEU A 63 2.56 -3.02 -13.08
CA LEU A 63 3.89 -3.08 -13.66
C LEU A 63 4.45 -1.69 -14.00
N GLN A 64 3.60 -0.75 -14.49
CA GLN A 64 4.03 0.62 -14.75
C GLN A 64 4.29 1.40 -13.45
N LEU A 65 3.51 1.15 -12.39
CA LEU A 65 3.70 1.80 -11.10
C LEU A 65 5.06 1.46 -10.46
N PHE A 66 5.61 0.28 -10.77
CA PHE A 66 6.96 -0.10 -10.31
C PHE A 66 8.10 0.52 -11.14
N ARG A 67 7.81 1.13 -12.31
CA ARG A 67 8.82 1.81 -13.12
C ARG A 67 9.22 3.15 -12.51
N PRO A 68 10.36 3.74 -12.95
CA PRO A 68 10.75 5.08 -12.51
C PRO A 68 9.66 6.11 -12.83
N MET A 69 9.31 6.89 -11.81
CA MET A 69 8.42 8.04 -11.86
C MET A 69 9.23 9.32 -11.62
N GLU A 70 8.61 10.49 -11.69
CA GLU A 70 9.21 11.73 -11.20
C GLU A 70 9.24 11.74 -9.67
N LEU A 71 8.20 11.17 -9.05
CA LEU A 71 8.18 10.94 -7.60
C LEU A 71 9.34 10.01 -7.20
N ASP A 72 10.16 10.48 -6.26
CA ASP A 72 11.28 9.71 -5.73
C ASP A 72 10.83 8.33 -5.24
N LYS A 73 11.60 7.29 -5.56
CA LYS A 73 11.23 5.90 -5.27
C LYS A 73 11.19 5.58 -3.78
N ALA A 74 12.09 6.17 -2.99
CA ALA A 74 12.06 5.96 -1.54
C ALA A 74 10.83 6.66 -0.94
N LEU A 75 10.53 7.90 -1.38
CA LEU A 75 9.34 8.61 -0.95
C LEU A 75 8.06 7.88 -1.37
N GLU A 76 7.97 7.44 -2.63
CA GLU A 76 6.84 6.62 -3.11
C GLU A 76 6.60 5.43 -2.17
N ARG A 77 7.66 4.70 -1.82
CA ARG A 77 7.55 3.51 -0.97
C ARG A 77 7.22 3.86 0.48
N MET A 78 7.72 4.98 0.99
CA MET A 78 7.33 5.47 2.31
C MET A 78 5.84 5.87 2.37
N ILE A 79 5.30 6.47 1.31
CA ILE A 79 3.85 6.75 1.19
C ILE A 79 3.06 5.44 1.24
N VAL A 80 3.49 4.40 0.52
CA VAL A 80 2.85 3.08 0.55
C VAL A 80 2.87 2.48 1.96
N LEU A 81 4.01 2.52 2.65
CA LEU A 81 4.13 2.05 4.04
C LEU A 81 3.21 2.85 4.97
N HIS A 82 3.13 4.16 4.79
CA HIS A 82 2.26 5.01 5.57
C HIS A 82 0.77 4.67 5.36
N VAL A 83 0.34 4.47 4.10
CA VAL A 83 -1.03 4.00 3.77
C VAL A 83 -1.30 2.63 4.40
N ALA A 84 -0.36 1.69 4.30
CA ALA A 84 -0.50 0.35 4.87
C ALA A 84 -0.66 0.39 6.39
N LYS A 85 0.17 1.20 7.08
CA LYS A 85 0.11 1.38 8.54
C LYS A 85 -1.21 2.02 8.97
N ARG A 86 -1.59 3.13 8.35
CA ARG A 86 -2.86 3.81 8.66
C ARG A 86 -4.09 2.98 8.37
N SER A 87 -4.01 2.08 7.39
CA SER A 87 -5.08 1.13 7.07
C SER A 87 -5.04 -0.12 7.95
N ASP A 88 -4.13 -0.23 8.92
CA ASP A 88 -3.92 -1.42 9.73
C ASP A 88 -3.82 -2.70 8.88
N CYS A 89 -3.04 -2.66 7.80
CA CYS A 89 -2.88 -3.75 6.85
C CYS A 89 -1.50 -4.39 6.96
N LEU A 90 -1.38 -5.39 7.85
CA LEU A 90 -0.11 -6.09 8.10
C LEU A 90 0.47 -6.71 6.82
N TYR A 91 -0.38 -7.24 5.94
CA TYR A 91 0.06 -7.81 4.67
C TYR A 91 0.81 -6.78 3.82
N ALA A 92 0.15 -5.63 3.55
CA ALA A 92 0.76 -4.58 2.76
C ALA A 92 2.03 -4.01 3.43
N TRP A 93 2.03 -3.87 4.75
CA TRP A 93 3.20 -3.46 5.51
C TRP A 93 4.39 -4.40 5.28
N ARG A 94 4.23 -5.69 5.56
CA ARG A 94 5.33 -6.67 5.44
C ARG A 94 5.91 -6.76 4.04
N GLN A 95 5.06 -6.78 3.02
CA GLN A 95 5.50 -6.82 1.62
C GLN A 95 6.30 -5.56 1.26
N ASN A 96 5.85 -4.39 1.73
CA ASN A 96 6.46 -3.13 1.31
C ASN A 96 7.66 -2.69 2.16
N VAL A 97 7.91 -3.28 3.34
CA VAL A 97 9.16 -3.10 4.08
C VAL A 97 10.35 -3.62 3.26
N VAL A 98 10.24 -4.82 2.68
CA VAL A 98 11.31 -5.41 1.86
C VAL A 98 11.58 -4.53 0.64
N VAL A 99 10.52 -4.10 -0.07
CA VAL A 99 10.65 -3.20 -1.21
C VAL A 99 11.23 -1.84 -0.78
N GLY A 100 10.83 -1.33 0.39
CA GLY A 100 11.37 -0.08 0.96
C GLY A 100 12.88 -0.13 1.11
N HIS A 101 13.41 -1.19 1.71
CA HIS A 101 14.86 -1.38 1.83
C HIS A 101 15.56 -1.40 0.47
N SER A 102 14.99 -2.08 -0.53
CA SER A 102 15.61 -2.19 -1.86
C SER A 102 15.70 -0.85 -2.61
N VAL A 103 14.90 0.14 -2.24
CA VAL A 103 14.89 1.49 -2.83
C VAL A 103 15.48 2.55 -1.88
N GLY A 104 16.12 2.15 -0.79
CA GLY A 104 16.89 3.03 0.09
C GLY A 104 16.13 3.62 1.28
N VAL A 105 14.92 3.14 1.58
CA VAL A 105 14.25 3.52 2.84
C VAL A 105 15.01 2.90 4.02
N THR A 106 15.42 3.71 4.96
CA THR A 106 16.24 3.29 6.11
C THR A 106 15.41 2.64 7.21
N ASP A 107 16.05 1.77 8.03
CA ASP A 107 15.42 1.18 9.22
C ASP A 107 14.82 2.24 10.15
N ARG A 108 15.48 3.39 10.29
CA ARG A 108 15.01 4.49 11.12
C ARG A 108 13.72 5.11 10.58
N GLN A 109 13.60 5.26 9.27
CA GLN A 109 12.36 5.74 8.61
C GLN A 109 11.24 4.70 8.73
N ILE A 110 11.55 3.42 8.53
CA ILE A 110 10.57 2.34 8.69
C ILE A 110 10.06 2.29 10.13
N ALA A 111 10.93 2.35 11.15
CA ALA A 111 10.53 2.36 12.55
C ALA A 111 9.66 3.58 12.90
N ALA A 112 9.96 4.76 12.35
CA ALA A 112 9.14 5.95 12.55
C ALA A 112 7.76 5.80 11.91
N LEU A 113 7.65 5.25 10.69
CA LEU A 113 6.38 4.95 10.05
C LEU A 113 5.59 3.87 10.79
N GLU A 114 6.27 2.87 11.36
CA GLU A 114 5.63 1.82 12.15
C GLU A 114 4.96 2.36 13.41
N THR A 115 5.55 3.37 14.04
CA THR A 115 4.94 4.07 15.20
C THR A 115 3.96 5.17 14.79
N GLY A 116 3.88 5.52 13.49
CA GLY A 116 3.05 6.62 12.97
C GLY A 116 3.65 8.02 13.21
N ASP A 117 4.92 8.09 13.59
CA ASP A 117 5.62 9.38 13.82
C ASP A 117 6.14 9.97 12.50
N ILE A 118 5.23 10.57 11.74
CA ILE A 118 5.57 11.27 10.48
C ILE A 118 6.37 12.57 10.70
N LYS A 119 6.56 13.00 11.95
CA LYS A 119 7.34 14.20 12.29
C LYS A 119 8.76 13.87 12.74
N ALA A 120 9.14 12.60 12.79
CA ALA A 120 10.46 12.16 13.19
C ALA A 120 11.58 12.88 12.42
N ASN A 121 12.72 13.10 13.10
CA ASN A 121 13.87 13.82 12.54
C ASN A 121 14.58 13.08 11.38
N CYS A 122 14.20 11.80 11.12
CA CYS A 122 14.72 11.06 9.98
C CYS A 122 14.06 11.43 8.66
N PHE A 123 12.98 12.21 8.68
CA PHE A 123 12.28 12.68 7.50
C PHE A 123 12.67 14.11 7.14
N SER A 124 12.87 14.37 5.86
CA SER A 124 12.99 15.73 5.31
C SER A 124 11.67 16.49 5.43
N GLU A 125 11.71 17.82 5.20
CA GLU A 125 10.50 18.63 5.18
C GLU A 125 9.54 18.19 4.07
N ALA A 126 10.06 17.91 2.88
CA ALA A 126 9.26 17.44 1.74
C ALA A 126 8.54 16.11 2.03
N GLU A 127 9.23 15.15 2.67
CA GLU A 127 8.63 13.88 3.08
C GLU A 127 7.51 14.08 4.11
N ARG A 128 7.72 14.92 5.12
CA ARG A 128 6.68 15.25 6.11
C ARG A 128 5.44 15.90 5.48
N ILE A 129 5.65 16.79 4.50
CA ILE A 129 4.58 17.42 3.73
C ILE A 129 3.82 16.35 2.92
N ALA A 130 4.53 15.43 2.26
CA ALA A 130 3.90 14.33 1.51
C ALA A 130 3.07 13.40 2.42
N PHE A 131 3.52 13.12 3.65
CA PHE A 131 2.73 12.34 4.60
C PHE A 131 1.49 13.11 5.09
N SER A 132 1.59 14.41 5.34
CA SER A 132 0.45 15.25 5.71
C SER A 132 -0.59 15.28 4.58
N PHE A 133 -0.13 15.44 3.34
CA PHE A 133 -0.98 15.35 2.15
C PHE A 133 -1.65 13.98 2.04
N THR A 134 -0.88 12.89 2.23
CA THR A 134 -1.43 11.53 2.23
C THR A 134 -2.51 11.36 3.29
N ASN A 135 -2.32 11.92 4.49
CA ASN A 135 -3.31 11.86 5.56
C ASN A 135 -4.63 12.53 5.17
N GLU A 136 -4.57 13.74 4.63
CA GLU A 136 -5.77 14.48 4.24
C GLU A 136 -6.51 13.78 3.08
N VAL A 137 -5.78 13.33 2.05
CA VAL A 137 -6.38 12.55 0.95
C VAL A 137 -7.05 11.27 1.45
N MET A 138 -6.48 10.61 2.46
CA MET A 138 -7.09 9.40 3.05
C MET A 138 -8.34 9.72 3.90
N ASP A 139 -8.34 10.82 4.62
CA ASP A 139 -9.37 11.14 5.62
C ASP A 139 -10.50 11.99 5.03
N LEU A 140 -10.16 12.93 4.15
CA LEU A 140 -11.07 13.95 3.64
C LEU A 140 -11.39 13.78 2.16
N ILE A 141 -10.75 12.81 1.45
CA ILE A 141 -10.82 12.61 0.01
C ILE A 141 -10.01 13.66 -0.77
N GLU A 142 -9.84 14.86 -0.23
CA GLU A 142 -9.10 15.98 -0.83
C GLU A 142 -8.12 16.58 0.19
N ALA A 143 -7.08 17.23 -0.32
CA ALA A 143 -6.21 18.03 0.52
C ALA A 143 -6.80 19.42 0.73
N THR A 144 -6.62 19.99 1.93
CA THR A 144 -6.95 21.40 2.18
C THR A 144 -6.07 22.32 1.33
N ASP A 145 -6.55 23.53 1.04
CA ASP A 145 -5.78 24.54 0.28
C ASP A 145 -4.40 24.79 0.91
N ALA A 146 -4.32 24.83 2.25
CA ALA A 146 -3.06 25.04 2.95
C ALA A 146 -2.06 23.91 2.70
N THR A 147 -2.49 22.65 2.78
CA THR A 147 -1.66 21.48 2.49
C THR A 147 -1.30 21.42 1.02
N TYR A 148 -2.24 21.73 0.12
CA TYR A 148 -1.98 21.73 -1.32
C TYR A 148 -0.93 22.79 -1.70
N VAL A 149 -0.99 24.00 -1.13
CA VAL A 149 0.01 25.03 -1.32
C VAL A 149 1.40 24.59 -0.83
N ALA A 150 1.47 23.90 0.32
CA ALA A 150 2.74 23.36 0.82
C ALA A 150 3.31 22.27 -0.10
N VAL A 151 2.47 21.39 -0.60
CA VAL A 151 2.87 20.33 -1.55
C VAL A 151 3.38 20.93 -2.86
N LYS A 152 2.71 21.93 -3.40
CA LYS A 152 3.10 22.61 -4.65
C LYS A 152 4.46 23.33 -4.58
N LYS A 153 4.93 23.70 -3.39
CA LYS A 153 6.27 24.28 -3.20
C LYS A 153 7.39 23.24 -3.33
N ASN A 154 7.09 21.96 -3.12
CA ASN A 154 8.07 20.89 -3.07
C ASN A 154 7.96 19.92 -4.26
N PHE A 155 6.81 19.85 -4.92
CA PHE A 155 6.50 18.84 -5.95
C PHE A 155 5.84 19.48 -7.16
N SER A 156 6.14 18.96 -8.34
CA SER A 156 5.48 19.31 -9.59
C SER A 156 4.06 18.75 -9.65
N ASP A 157 3.24 19.22 -10.59
CA ASP A 157 1.91 18.64 -10.85
C ASP A 157 1.99 17.15 -11.19
N ARG A 158 3.04 16.73 -11.90
CA ARG A 158 3.28 15.34 -12.22
C ARG A 158 3.55 14.53 -10.96
N ALA A 159 4.47 14.93 -10.12
CA ALA A 159 4.79 14.22 -8.87
C ALA A 159 3.57 14.16 -7.92
N ILE A 160 2.78 15.25 -7.82
CA ILE A 160 1.53 15.26 -7.05
C ILE A 160 0.52 14.27 -7.62
N THR A 161 0.37 14.23 -8.93
CA THR A 161 -0.54 13.27 -9.59
C THR A 161 -0.06 11.84 -9.35
N GLU A 162 1.24 11.58 -9.47
CA GLU A 162 1.83 10.26 -9.17
C GLU A 162 1.60 9.86 -7.71
N MET A 163 1.71 10.79 -6.73
CA MET A 163 1.34 10.52 -5.33
C MET A 163 -0.12 10.09 -5.20
N LEU A 164 -1.05 10.78 -5.86
CA LEU A 164 -2.47 10.42 -5.83
C LEU A 164 -2.75 9.03 -6.43
N TYR A 165 -2.05 8.68 -7.53
CA TYR A 165 -2.11 7.33 -8.09
C TYR A 165 -1.61 6.28 -7.10
N VAL A 166 -0.49 6.52 -6.43
CA VAL A 166 0.08 5.62 -5.41
C VAL A 166 -0.90 5.44 -4.26
N ILE A 167 -1.37 6.55 -3.67
CA ILE A 167 -2.32 6.53 -2.54
C ILE A 167 -3.59 5.77 -2.93
N GLY A 168 -4.22 6.13 -4.06
CA GLY A 168 -5.47 5.51 -4.52
C GLY A 168 -5.32 4.03 -4.80
N THR A 169 -4.21 3.62 -5.44
CA THR A 169 -3.92 2.22 -5.73
C THR A 169 -3.78 1.40 -4.44
N TYR A 170 -3.00 1.90 -3.48
CA TYR A 170 -2.81 1.16 -2.23
C TYR A 170 -4.06 1.20 -1.34
N LEU A 171 -4.89 2.23 -1.42
CA LEU A 171 -6.22 2.21 -0.80
C LEU A 171 -7.14 1.13 -1.41
N LEU A 172 -7.05 0.86 -2.71
CA LEU A 172 -7.73 -0.28 -3.34
C LEU A 172 -7.14 -1.60 -2.82
N VAL A 173 -5.82 -1.75 -2.88
CA VAL A 173 -5.10 -2.96 -2.47
C VAL A 173 -5.42 -3.35 -1.02
N VAL A 174 -5.32 -2.41 -0.08
CA VAL A 174 -5.59 -2.70 1.35
C VAL A 174 -7.06 -3.07 1.59
N ARG A 175 -8.01 -2.51 0.82
CA ARG A 175 -9.42 -2.91 0.92
C ARG A 175 -9.63 -4.35 0.46
N VAL A 176 -9.01 -4.76 -0.64
CA VAL A 176 -9.06 -6.17 -1.12
C VAL A 176 -8.43 -7.09 -0.08
N LEU A 177 -7.24 -6.74 0.42
CA LEU A 177 -6.52 -7.55 1.41
C LEU A 177 -7.33 -7.73 2.69
N ARG A 178 -7.82 -6.65 3.28
CA ARG A 178 -8.53 -6.71 4.56
C ARG A 178 -9.93 -7.30 4.43
N THR A 179 -10.70 -6.87 3.43
CA THR A 179 -12.06 -7.40 3.20
C THR A 179 -12.02 -8.86 2.81
N GLY A 180 -11.07 -9.22 1.93
CA GLY A 180 -10.86 -10.59 1.45
C GLY A 180 -10.20 -11.51 2.48
N ARG A 181 -9.67 -10.96 3.58
CA ARG A 181 -8.87 -11.70 4.57
C ARG A 181 -7.79 -12.53 3.88
N VAL A 182 -7.06 -11.87 2.99
CA VAL A 182 -6.01 -12.51 2.21
C VAL A 182 -4.88 -12.94 3.15
N PRO A 183 -4.51 -14.24 3.16
CA PRO A 183 -3.45 -14.73 4.04
C PRO A 183 -2.10 -14.13 3.65
N LEU A 184 -1.21 -13.99 4.63
CA LEU A 184 0.17 -13.61 4.37
C LEU A 184 0.83 -14.65 3.46
N ASP A 185 1.77 -14.21 2.65
CA ASP A 185 2.69 -15.12 1.98
C ASP A 185 3.72 -15.64 2.99
N ASP A 186 4.23 -16.84 2.76
CA ASP A 186 5.27 -17.44 3.62
C ASP A 186 6.52 -16.54 3.67
N LYS A 187 6.84 -15.91 2.55
CA LYS A 187 7.91 -14.91 2.43
C LYS A 187 7.39 -13.70 1.64
N PRO A 188 7.85 -12.47 1.96
CA PRO A 188 7.62 -11.32 1.10
C PRO A 188 8.21 -11.55 -0.30
N ALA A 189 7.57 -11.00 -1.32
CA ALA A 189 8.12 -11.05 -2.67
C ALA A 189 9.40 -10.21 -2.76
N ASP A 190 10.37 -10.70 -3.53
CA ASP A 190 11.47 -9.87 -3.98
C ASP A 190 10.92 -8.73 -4.85
N SER A 191 11.59 -7.58 -4.81
CA SER A 191 11.18 -6.44 -5.65
C SER A 191 11.18 -6.87 -7.12
N PRO A 192 10.13 -6.53 -7.90
CA PRO A 192 10.18 -6.69 -9.34
C PRO A 192 11.38 -5.89 -9.89
N GLN A 193 12.23 -6.56 -10.65
CA GLN A 193 13.37 -5.94 -11.34
C GLN A 193 12.91 -5.10 -12.54
#